data_6b666b6dff86852eba73fbec1eb23d1f
#
_entry.id   6b666b6dff86852eba73fbec1eb23d1f
#
_cell.length_a   1.000
_cell.length_b   1.000
_cell.length_c   1.000
_cell.angle_alpha   90.00
_cell.angle_beta   90.00
_cell.angle_gamma   90.00
#
_symmetry.space_group_name_H-M   'P 1'
#
loop_
_entity.id
_entity.type
_entity.pdbx_description
1 polymer ?
#
loop_
_entity_poly.entity_id
_entity_poly.type
_entity_poly.pdbx_seq_one_letter_code
_entity_poly.pdbx_strand_id
1 'polypeptide(L)'
;MHIPELVAHRGYALHYPENTLIGIEAAIRAGARYVEVDVQLSADKVPVLFHDRTLDRLCRVEGTIHRYTREELKAFHVFEFERFGYKFAQNPVTTLAELGALLARHPQVTAFIELKRVSIEVFGVQTVLDSV
;
A
#
# COMPACT_ATOMS: atom_id res chain seq x y z
N MET A 1 -16.27 27.80 -13.13
CA MET A 1 -16.65 26.48 -12.55
C MET A 1 -15.48 25.92 -11.77
N HIS A 2 -15.74 25.56 -10.53
CA HIS A 2 -14.73 24.92 -9.71
C HIS A 2 -14.80 23.40 -9.93
N ILE A 3 -13.70 22.81 -10.42
CA ILE A 3 -13.60 21.35 -10.62
C ILE A 3 -12.97 20.76 -9.35
N PRO A 4 -13.63 19.83 -8.63
CA PRO A 4 -13.04 19.23 -7.46
C PRO A 4 -11.78 18.43 -7.82
N GLU A 5 -10.81 18.45 -6.95
CA GLU A 5 -9.62 17.62 -7.10
C GLU A 5 -9.92 16.20 -6.66
N LEU A 6 -9.40 15.24 -7.39
CA LEU A 6 -9.63 13.81 -7.14
C LEU A 6 -8.40 13.19 -6.51
N VAL A 7 -8.65 12.27 -5.57
CA VAL A 7 -7.60 11.48 -4.93
C VAL A 7 -7.68 10.05 -5.46
N ALA A 8 -6.57 9.53 -5.97
CA ALA A 8 -6.51 8.14 -6.41
C ALA A 8 -6.41 7.22 -5.19
N HIS A 9 -7.54 6.66 -4.79
CA HIS A 9 -7.68 5.81 -3.61
C HIS A 9 -6.96 4.47 -3.83
N ARG A 10 -5.89 4.25 -3.07
CA ARG A 10 -4.99 3.07 -3.17
C ARG A 10 -4.33 2.92 -4.54
N GLY A 11 -4.15 4.04 -5.26
CA GLY A 11 -3.62 4.06 -6.62
C GLY A 11 -4.71 3.91 -7.68
N TYR A 12 -4.37 3.37 -8.86
CA TYR A 12 -5.32 3.13 -9.95
C TYR A 12 -6.00 1.77 -9.74
N ALA A 13 -6.76 1.65 -8.66
CA ALA A 13 -7.31 0.38 -8.17
C ALA A 13 -8.32 -0.28 -9.13
N LEU A 14 -8.89 0.46 -10.07
CA LEU A 14 -9.79 -0.10 -11.08
C LEU A 14 -9.09 -1.11 -11.99
N HIS A 15 -7.83 -0.88 -12.33
CA HIS A 15 -7.07 -1.68 -13.29
C HIS A 15 -5.84 -2.38 -12.71
N TYR A 16 -5.47 -2.09 -11.47
CA TYR A 16 -4.27 -2.65 -10.81
C TYR A 16 -4.62 -3.08 -9.39
N PRO A 17 -3.89 -4.04 -8.81
CA PRO A 17 -4.05 -4.33 -7.39
C PRO A 17 -3.79 -3.10 -6.54
N GLU A 18 -4.60 -2.92 -5.52
CA GLU A 18 -4.53 -1.76 -4.62
C GLU A 18 -3.21 -1.71 -3.85
N ASN A 19 -2.81 -0.50 -3.45
CA ASN A 19 -1.63 -0.29 -2.61
C ASN A 19 -0.33 -0.88 -3.19
N THR A 20 -0.15 -0.78 -4.51
CA THR A 20 1.02 -1.27 -5.23
C THR A 20 1.73 -0.13 -5.97
N LEU A 21 3.04 -0.24 -6.15
CA LEU A 21 3.80 0.76 -6.90
C LEU A 21 3.30 0.90 -8.34
N ILE A 22 3.01 -0.23 -8.99
CA ILE A 22 2.52 -0.21 -10.38
C ILE A 22 1.17 0.50 -10.49
N GLY A 23 0.28 0.31 -9.52
CA GLY A 23 -1.01 0.99 -9.49
C GLY A 23 -0.87 2.48 -9.20
N ILE A 24 0.05 2.87 -8.33
CA ILE A 24 0.33 4.27 -8.03
C ILE A 24 0.99 4.96 -9.23
N GLU A 25 1.98 4.33 -9.86
CA GLU A 25 2.58 4.84 -11.09
C GLU A 25 1.55 5.04 -12.19
N ALA A 26 0.64 4.09 -12.36
CA ALA A 26 -0.43 4.19 -13.35
C ALA A 26 -1.34 5.39 -13.06
N ALA A 27 -1.68 5.64 -11.80
CA ALA A 27 -2.47 6.80 -11.40
C ALA A 27 -1.74 8.11 -11.75
N ILE A 28 -0.44 8.17 -11.48
CA ILE A 28 0.38 9.36 -11.78
C ILE A 28 0.43 9.59 -13.31
N ARG A 29 0.64 8.54 -14.10
CA ARG A 29 0.63 8.64 -15.58
C ARG A 29 -0.72 9.08 -16.12
N ALA A 30 -1.80 8.73 -15.43
CA ALA A 30 -3.15 9.16 -15.80
C ALA A 30 -3.46 10.61 -15.38
N GLY A 31 -2.52 11.28 -14.69
CA GLY A 31 -2.65 12.68 -14.31
C GLY A 31 -3.01 12.92 -12.85
N ALA A 32 -3.01 11.91 -11.98
CA ALA A 32 -3.33 12.08 -10.58
C ALA A 32 -2.26 12.96 -9.90
N ARG A 33 -2.73 13.97 -9.17
CA ARG A 33 -1.88 14.83 -8.32
C ARG A 33 -1.93 14.41 -6.87
N TYR A 34 -2.93 13.65 -6.50
CA TYR A 34 -3.13 13.14 -5.15
C TYR A 34 -3.36 11.65 -5.20
N VAL A 35 -2.64 10.92 -4.35
CA VAL A 35 -2.83 9.48 -4.14
C VAL A 35 -3.08 9.25 -2.66
N GLU A 36 -3.81 8.19 -2.34
CA GLU A 36 -4.02 7.78 -0.96
C GLU A 36 -3.61 6.33 -0.82
N VAL A 37 -2.95 5.99 0.28
CA VAL A 37 -2.48 4.65 0.59
C VAL A 37 -2.74 4.31 2.05
N ASP A 38 -2.87 3.00 2.32
CA ASP A 38 -3.04 2.47 3.65
C ASP A 38 -1.72 1.89 4.16
N VAL A 39 -1.35 2.19 5.40
CA VAL A 39 -0.10 1.73 5.99
C VAL A 39 -0.35 0.87 7.22
N GLN A 40 0.32 -0.27 7.28
CA GLN A 40 0.43 -1.14 8.45
C GLN A 40 1.91 -1.40 8.75
N LEU A 41 2.21 -1.83 9.98
CA LEU A 41 3.56 -2.20 10.37
C LEU A 41 3.76 -3.72 10.34
N SER A 42 4.88 -4.16 9.78
CA SER A 42 5.33 -5.55 9.87
C SER A 42 5.70 -5.91 11.32
N ALA A 43 6.03 -7.17 11.59
CA ALA A 43 6.45 -7.62 12.91
C ALA A 43 7.68 -6.87 13.43
N ASP A 44 8.60 -6.51 12.53
CA ASP A 44 9.79 -5.72 12.82
C ASP A 44 9.57 -4.22 12.62
N LYS A 45 8.31 -3.77 12.59
CA LYS A 45 7.89 -2.36 12.57
C LYS A 45 8.32 -1.60 11.32
N VAL A 46 8.41 -2.28 10.19
CA VAL A 46 8.63 -1.65 8.90
C VAL A 46 7.28 -1.26 8.30
N PRO A 47 7.06 0.02 7.93
CA PRO A 47 5.80 0.44 7.31
C PRO A 47 5.65 -0.15 5.91
N VAL A 48 4.51 -0.81 5.67
CA VAL A 48 4.16 -1.38 4.37
C VAL A 48 2.77 -0.92 3.95
N LEU A 49 2.50 -0.95 2.65
CA LEU A 49 1.21 -0.55 2.10
C LEU A 49 0.28 -1.77 2.12
N PHE A 50 -0.77 -1.72 2.95
CA PHE A 50 -1.74 -2.79 3.01
C PHE A 50 -3.01 -2.34 3.75
N HIS A 51 -4.18 -2.62 3.18
CA HIS A 51 -5.45 -2.20 3.77
C HIS A 51 -6.03 -3.22 4.75
N ASP A 52 -6.16 -4.48 4.32
CA ASP A 52 -6.90 -5.51 5.05
C ASP A 52 -6.18 -5.94 6.32
N ARG A 53 -6.96 -6.40 7.29
CA ARG A 53 -6.41 -7.01 8.50
C ARG A 53 -5.68 -8.31 8.19
N THR A 54 -6.18 -9.07 7.20
CA THR A 54 -5.63 -10.38 6.81
C THR A 54 -5.09 -10.35 5.39
N LEU A 55 -4.21 -11.29 5.06
CA LEU A 55 -3.51 -11.34 3.77
C LEU A 55 -4.26 -12.08 2.66
N ASP A 56 -5.36 -12.76 2.99
CA ASP A 56 -5.98 -13.73 2.05
C ASP A 56 -6.57 -13.10 0.79
N ARG A 57 -7.28 -11.98 0.88
CA ARG A 57 -7.92 -11.38 -0.31
C ARG A 57 -6.90 -10.97 -1.37
N LEU A 58 -5.82 -10.35 -0.97
CA LEU A 58 -4.84 -9.79 -1.91
C LEU A 58 -3.69 -10.74 -2.22
N CYS A 59 -3.29 -11.57 -1.26
CA CYS A 59 -2.09 -12.40 -1.38
C CYS A 59 -2.37 -13.91 -1.39
N ARG A 60 -3.59 -14.35 -1.06
CA ARG A 60 -3.96 -15.77 -0.93
C ARG A 60 -3.09 -16.53 0.07
N VAL A 61 -2.71 -15.85 1.13
CA VAL A 61 -1.89 -16.38 2.23
C VAL A 61 -2.63 -16.16 3.54
N GLU A 62 -2.56 -17.10 4.47
CA GLU A 62 -3.12 -16.92 5.81
C GLU A 62 -2.24 -15.99 6.65
N GLY A 63 -2.88 -15.26 7.56
CA GLY A 63 -2.19 -14.43 8.55
C GLY A 63 -2.39 -12.94 8.34
N THR A 64 -1.59 -12.17 9.05
CA THR A 64 -1.69 -10.71 9.12
C THR A 64 -0.31 -10.09 8.89
N ILE A 65 -0.29 -8.83 8.42
CA ILE A 65 0.96 -8.09 8.17
C ILE A 65 1.88 -8.09 9.42
N HIS A 66 1.31 -7.80 10.59
CA HIS A 66 2.11 -7.64 11.82
C HIS A 66 2.68 -8.95 12.39
N ARG A 67 2.36 -10.09 11.80
CA ARG A 67 2.93 -11.38 12.20
C ARG A 67 4.15 -11.79 11.38
N TYR A 68 4.45 -11.05 10.32
CA TYR A 68 5.57 -11.35 9.43
C TYR A 68 6.57 -10.19 9.44
N THR A 69 7.86 -10.52 9.37
CA THR A 69 8.91 -9.52 9.20
C THR A 69 8.89 -8.97 7.78
N ARG A 70 9.54 -7.84 7.56
CA ARG A 70 9.70 -7.29 6.19
C ARG A 70 10.31 -8.32 5.24
N GLU A 71 11.31 -9.06 5.69
CA GLU A 71 11.97 -10.08 4.87
C GLU A 71 11.00 -11.20 4.48
N GLU A 72 10.18 -11.67 5.43
CA GLU A 72 9.17 -12.68 5.16
C GLU A 72 8.08 -12.18 4.20
N LEU A 73 7.68 -10.91 4.32
CA LEU A 73 6.67 -10.30 3.44
C LEU A 73 7.11 -10.22 1.99
N LYS A 74 8.42 -10.25 1.68
CA LYS A 74 8.92 -10.28 0.31
C LYS A 74 8.47 -11.52 -0.47
N ALA A 75 8.16 -12.60 0.22
CA ALA A 75 7.68 -13.83 -0.39
C ALA A 75 6.20 -13.78 -0.79
N PHE A 76 5.45 -12.78 -0.30
CA PHE A 76 4.02 -12.64 -0.55
C PHE A 76 3.79 -11.59 -1.62
N HIS A 77 2.95 -11.93 -2.62
CA HIS A 77 2.66 -11.04 -3.73
C HIS A 77 1.23 -10.53 -3.66
N VAL A 78 1.07 -9.23 -3.91
CA VAL A 78 -0.23 -8.57 -3.97
C VAL A 78 -0.73 -8.66 -5.41
N PHE A 79 -1.60 -9.62 -5.70
CA PHE A 79 -2.07 -9.84 -7.05
C PHE A 79 -3.60 -9.86 -7.18
N GLU A 80 -4.33 -9.93 -6.08
CA GLU A 80 -5.79 -9.89 -6.05
C GLU A 80 -6.41 -10.83 -7.08
N PHE A 81 -6.21 -12.12 -6.88
CA PHE A 81 -6.58 -13.18 -7.82
C PHE A 81 -8.05 -13.09 -8.29
N GLU A 82 -8.98 -12.78 -7.39
CA GLU A 82 -10.42 -12.73 -7.72
C GLU A 82 -10.74 -11.73 -8.83
N ARG A 83 -9.95 -10.65 -8.93
CA ARG A 83 -10.15 -9.61 -9.95
C ARG A 83 -9.24 -9.78 -11.16
N PHE A 84 -8.02 -10.24 -10.97
CA PHE A 84 -6.98 -10.16 -12.00
C PHE A 84 -6.35 -11.52 -12.35
N GLY A 85 -6.74 -12.61 -11.69
CA GLY A 85 -6.07 -13.89 -11.88
C GLY A 85 -4.58 -13.78 -11.56
N TYR A 86 -3.73 -14.31 -12.42
CA TYR A 86 -2.26 -14.29 -12.22
C TYR A 86 -1.56 -13.14 -12.92
N LYS A 87 -2.30 -12.17 -13.45
CA LYS A 87 -1.69 -11.04 -14.21
C LYS A 87 -0.63 -10.28 -13.42
N PHE A 88 -0.80 -10.16 -12.09
CA PHE A 88 0.11 -9.42 -11.22
C PHE A 88 0.82 -10.32 -10.20
N ALA A 89 1.04 -11.58 -10.54
CA ALA A 89 1.57 -12.59 -9.61
C ALA A 89 3.00 -12.31 -9.12
N GLN A 90 3.72 -11.37 -9.72
CA GLN A 90 5.10 -11.01 -9.33
C GLN A 90 5.19 -9.66 -8.62
N ASN A 91 4.14 -9.25 -7.94
CA ASN A 91 4.05 -7.93 -7.34
C ASN A 91 4.12 -8.01 -5.81
N PRO A 92 5.29 -7.89 -5.17
CA PRO A 92 5.43 -8.06 -3.73
C PRO A 92 4.75 -6.95 -2.93
N VAL A 93 4.55 -7.18 -1.63
CA VAL A 93 4.07 -6.16 -0.70
C VAL A 93 5.04 -4.98 -0.72
N THR A 94 4.50 -3.78 -0.94
CA THR A 94 5.27 -2.54 -1.08
C THR A 94 5.57 -1.93 0.29
N THR A 95 6.78 -1.42 0.49
CA THR A 95 7.09 -0.61 1.69
C THR A 95 6.76 0.86 1.47
N LEU A 96 6.54 1.58 2.57
CA LEU A 96 6.38 3.03 2.52
C LEU A 96 7.63 3.71 1.97
N ALA A 97 8.82 3.18 2.28
CA ALA A 97 10.09 3.70 1.76
C ALA A 97 10.17 3.59 0.23
N GLU A 98 9.69 2.49 -0.34
CA GLU A 98 9.64 2.31 -1.80
C GLU A 98 8.67 3.32 -2.44
N LEU A 99 7.54 3.59 -1.80
CA LEU A 99 6.61 4.65 -2.24
C LEU A 99 7.30 6.02 -2.18
N GLY A 100 8.02 6.30 -1.09
CA GLY A 100 8.78 7.55 -0.95
C GLY A 100 9.78 7.76 -2.07
N ALA A 101 10.50 6.69 -2.47
CA ALA A 101 11.44 6.75 -3.59
C ALA A 101 10.74 7.02 -4.92
N LEU A 102 9.57 6.45 -5.13
CA LEU A 102 8.75 6.74 -6.32
C LEU A 102 8.30 8.21 -6.33
N LEU A 103 7.76 8.70 -5.22
CA LEU A 103 7.25 10.07 -5.11
C LEU A 103 8.36 11.12 -5.23
N ALA A 104 9.59 10.80 -4.84
CA ALA A 104 10.73 11.70 -5.02
C ALA A 104 10.97 12.04 -6.49
N ARG A 105 10.57 11.17 -7.41
CA ARG A 105 10.64 11.40 -8.87
C ARG A 105 9.43 12.14 -9.41
N HIS A 106 8.43 12.39 -8.57
CA HIS A 106 7.18 13.05 -8.96
C HIS A 106 6.80 14.12 -7.92
N PRO A 107 7.60 15.22 -7.83
CA PRO A 107 7.40 16.23 -6.78
C PRO A 107 6.04 16.94 -6.83
N GLN A 108 5.32 16.84 -7.94
CA GLN A 108 3.97 17.42 -8.09
C GLN A 108 2.89 16.56 -7.41
N VAL A 109 3.20 15.33 -6.99
CA VAL A 109 2.24 14.40 -6.39
C VAL A 109 2.32 14.46 -4.87
N THR A 110 1.16 14.52 -4.23
CA THR A 110 1.02 14.45 -2.77
C THR A 110 0.35 13.13 -2.40
N ALA A 111 0.90 12.44 -1.42
CA ALA A 111 0.31 11.21 -0.89
C ALA A 111 -0.37 11.46 0.46
N PHE A 112 -1.60 10.98 0.61
CA PHE A 112 -2.28 10.88 1.89
C PHE A 112 -2.07 9.48 2.43
N ILE A 113 -1.57 9.37 3.66
CA ILE A 113 -1.22 8.10 4.28
C ILE A 113 -2.17 7.83 5.43
N GLU A 114 -2.99 6.79 5.29
CA GLU A 114 -3.86 6.33 6.36
C GLU A 114 -3.14 5.30 7.22
N LEU A 115 -2.97 5.61 8.50
CA LEU A 115 -2.41 4.67 9.47
C LEU A 115 -3.53 3.74 9.93
N LYS A 116 -3.41 2.46 9.61
CA LYS A 116 -4.47 1.50 9.89
C LYS A 116 -4.58 1.20 11.39
N ARG A 117 -5.82 1.12 11.87
CA ARG A 117 -6.13 0.87 13.27
C ARG A 117 -5.47 -0.39 13.81
N VAL A 118 -5.37 -1.46 13.00
CA VAL A 118 -4.78 -2.72 13.43
C VAL A 118 -3.34 -2.55 13.94
N SER A 119 -2.53 -1.71 13.29
CA SER A 119 -1.17 -1.45 13.74
C SER A 119 -1.15 -0.66 15.06
N ILE A 120 -2.08 0.28 15.21
CA ILE A 120 -2.22 1.06 16.45
C ILE A 120 -2.63 0.14 17.61
N GLU A 121 -3.55 -0.79 17.38
CA GLU A 121 -3.98 -1.78 18.37
C GLU A 121 -2.84 -2.71 18.81
N VAL A 122 -1.98 -3.13 17.88
CA VAL A 122 -0.90 -4.07 18.13
C VAL A 122 0.32 -3.38 18.76
N PHE A 123 0.73 -2.23 18.24
CA PHE A 123 2.00 -1.60 18.59
C PHE A 123 1.86 -0.32 19.42
N GLY A 124 0.66 0.25 19.50
CA GLY A 124 0.42 1.55 20.15
C GLY A 124 0.64 2.73 19.22
N VAL A 125 -0.03 3.84 19.52
CA VAL A 125 -0.01 5.06 18.70
C VAL A 125 1.43 5.59 18.53
N GLN A 126 2.18 5.69 19.62
CA GLN A 126 3.50 6.30 19.59
C GLN A 126 4.46 5.49 18.70
N THR A 127 4.45 4.16 18.83
CA THR A 127 5.28 3.29 17.99
C THR A 127 4.95 3.46 16.51
N VAL A 128 3.66 3.52 16.16
CA VAL A 128 3.24 3.71 14.77
C VAL A 128 3.73 5.06 14.25
N LEU A 129 3.54 6.14 15.02
CA LEU A 129 3.99 7.47 14.61
C LEU A 129 5.51 7.55 14.44
N ASP A 130 6.26 6.91 15.32
CA ASP A 130 7.73 6.92 15.26
C ASP A 130 8.27 6.08 14.08
N SER A 131 7.50 5.09 13.63
CA SER A 131 7.91 4.17 12.56
C SER A 131 7.60 4.70 11.16
N VAL A 132 6.63 5.58 11.03
CA VAL A 132 6.17 6.15 9.75
C VAL A 132 6.83 7.53 9.39
#